data_01e0615ee5bd9803d748d76714200ecb
#
_entry.id   01e0615ee5bd9803d748d76714200ecb
#
_cell.length_a   1.000
_cell.length_b   1.000
_cell.length_c   1.000
_cell.angle_alpha   90.00
_cell.angle_beta   90.00
_cell.angle_gamma   90.00
#
_symmetry.space_group_name_H-M   'P 1'
#
loop_
_entity.id
_entity.type
_entity.pdbx_description
1 polymer ?
#
loop_
_entity_poly.entity_id
_entity_poly.type
_entity_poly.pdbx_seq_one_letter_code
_entity_poly.pdbx_strand_id
1 'polypeptide(L)'
;AAERLIELAEKLKASATETSQAVRHDEWRNGTVEERLKYALVKGIADYLEEDLAEAVPQYARAVDIIEGPLMNGMNHVGELFGTGKMFLPQVVKTARTMKKAVAILQPLIEAEKTEGTSSAGKVLLATVKGDVHDIGKNIVSVVMACNNYEIVDLGVMVPAEAIVQKALEEKVDAIGLSGLITPSLEEMVHVAIELKKAGLHIPLLIGGATTSKL
;
A
#
# COMPACT_ATOMS: atom_id res chain seq x y z
N ALA A 1 33.79 21.94 14.72
CA ALA A 1 33.11 21.00 15.65
C ALA A 1 32.08 20.14 14.92
N ALA A 2 31.24 20.70 14.05
CA ALA A 2 30.20 19.96 13.29
C ALA A 2 30.79 18.92 12.33
N GLU A 3 31.84 19.26 11.60
CA GLU A 3 32.51 18.34 10.66
C GLU A 3 33.09 17.09 11.36
N ARG A 4 33.69 17.25 12.56
CA ARG A 4 34.15 16.11 13.36
C ARG A 4 33.05 15.21 13.87
N LEU A 5 31.86 15.77 14.13
CA LEU A 5 30.66 14.99 14.52
C LEU A 5 30.07 14.20 13.34
N ILE A 6 30.07 14.78 12.14
CA ILE A 6 29.65 14.10 10.91
C ILE A 6 30.60 12.96 10.58
N GLU A 7 31.92 13.22 10.63
CA GLU A 7 32.97 12.21 10.39
C GLU A 7 32.92 11.06 11.41
N LEU A 8 32.64 11.38 12.69
CA LEU A 8 32.46 10.37 13.74
C LEU A 8 31.17 9.56 13.53
N ALA A 9 30.10 10.21 13.14
CA ALA A 9 28.82 9.55 12.82
C ALA A 9 28.95 8.62 11.61
N GLU A 10 29.69 9.02 10.59
CA GLU A 10 29.97 8.17 9.41
C GLU A 10 30.89 6.98 9.79
N LYS A 11 31.92 7.17 10.60
CA LYS A 11 32.75 6.08 11.09
C LYS A 11 31.99 5.10 11.99
N LEU A 12 31.12 5.62 12.88
CA LEU A 12 30.29 4.77 13.74
C LEU A 12 29.24 4.03 12.92
N LYS A 13 28.70 4.66 11.86
CA LYS A 13 27.76 4.02 10.95
C LYS A 13 28.42 2.92 10.13
N ALA A 14 29.63 3.14 9.62
CA ALA A 14 30.43 2.14 8.91
C ALA A 14 30.80 0.95 9.80
N SER A 15 31.31 1.20 11.02
CA SER A 15 31.68 0.14 11.97
C SER A 15 30.50 -0.62 12.57
N ALA A 16 29.32 0.03 12.76
CA ALA A 16 28.11 -0.62 13.19
C ALA A 16 27.49 -1.47 12.05
N THR A 17 27.73 -1.10 10.79
CA THR A 17 27.20 -1.81 9.62
C THR A 17 27.95 -3.12 9.38
N GLU A 18 29.28 -3.15 9.61
CA GLU A 18 30.09 -4.36 9.34
C GLU A 18 29.98 -5.44 10.42
N THR A 19 29.78 -5.08 11.70
CA THR A 19 29.87 -6.05 12.78
C THR A 19 28.52 -6.57 13.30
N SER A 20 27.44 -5.82 13.13
CA SER A 20 26.11 -6.21 13.64
C SER A 20 25.14 -6.67 12.57
N GLN A 21 25.38 -6.38 11.30
CA GLN A 21 24.51 -6.81 10.20
C GLN A 21 24.81 -8.24 9.72
N ALA A 22 26.06 -8.67 9.72
CA ALA A 22 26.42 -9.99 9.21
C ALA A 22 25.92 -11.17 10.06
N VAL A 23 25.80 -11.01 11.38
CA VAL A 23 25.46 -12.11 12.30
C VAL A 23 23.95 -12.17 12.63
N ARG A 24 23.20 -11.05 12.50
CA ARG A 24 21.74 -11.01 12.75
C ARG A 24 20.89 -11.15 11.48
N HIS A 25 21.51 -11.16 10.30
CA HIS A 25 20.77 -11.13 9.04
C HIS A 25 20.26 -12.50 8.59
N ASP A 26 20.83 -13.60 9.06
CA ASP A 26 20.58 -14.92 8.51
C ASP A 26 19.64 -15.83 9.33
N GLU A 27 19.41 -15.54 10.61
CA GLU A 27 18.56 -16.40 11.45
C GLU A 27 17.12 -16.53 10.90
N TRP A 28 16.54 -15.44 10.36
CA TRP A 28 15.21 -15.47 9.78
C TRP A 28 15.13 -16.29 8.47
N ARG A 29 16.26 -16.50 7.79
CA ARG A 29 16.33 -17.36 6.59
C ARG A 29 16.14 -18.82 6.91
N ASN A 30 16.32 -19.22 8.17
CA ASN A 30 16.11 -20.61 8.62
C ASN A 30 14.63 -20.96 8.84
N GLY A 31 13.73 -19.98 8.78
CA GLY A 31 12.28 -20.19 8.89
C GLY A 31 11.65 -20.78 7.63
N THR A 32 10.38 -21.12 7.75
CA THR A 32 9.56 -21.54 6.60
C THR A 32 9.49 -20.43 5.54
N VAL A 33 9.15 -20.79 4.31
CA VAL A 33 9.00 -19.79 3.23
C VAL A 33 7.96 -18.74 3.57
N GLU A 34 6.88 -19.12 4.24
CA GLU A 34 5.84 -18.18 4.71
C GLU A 34 6.37 -17.20 5.74
N GLU A 35 7.13 -17.68 6.72
CA GLU A 35 7.76 -16.83 7.74
C GLU A 35 8.78 -15.87 7.10
N ARG A 36 9.55 -16.34 6.13
CA ARG A 36 10.51 -15.53 5.39
C ARG A 36 9.82 -14.44 4.59
N LEU A 37 8.77 -14.76 3.84
CA LEU A 37 7.97 -13.80 3.07
C LEU A 37 7.32 -12.76 3.98
N LYS A 38 6.70 -13.19 5.08
CA LYS A 38 6.13 -12.28 6.09
C LYS A 38 7.19 -11.36 6.67
N TYR A 39 8.34 -11.89 7.07
CA TYR A 39 9.44 -11.10 7.64
C TYR A 39 10.00 -10.10 6.62
N ALA A 40 10.23 -10.55 5.39
CA ALA A 40 10.72 -9.72 4.30
C ALA A 40 9.79 -8.51 4.07
N LEU A 41 8.47 -8.73 4.08
CA LEU A 41 7.48 -7.66 3.98
C LEU A 41 7.58 -6.69 5.16
N VAL A 42 7.49 -7.18 6.40
CA VAL A 42 7.53 -6.35 7.61
C VAL A 42 8.80 -5.49 7.69
N LYS A 43 9.94 -6.03 7.23
CA LYS A 43 11.22 -5.30 7.21
C LYS A 43 11.46 -4.52 5.92
N GLY A 44 10.63 -4.73 4.91
CA GLY A 44 10.79 -4.12 3.59
C GLY A 44 12.05 -4.60 2.86
N ILE A 45 12.38 -5.89 2.99
CA ILE A 45 13.52 -6.55 2.33
C ILE A 45 13.03 -7.14 1.02
N ALA A 46 13.65 -6.78 -0.09
CA ALA A 46 13.25 -7.24 -1.41
C ALA A 46 14.27 -8.19 -2.08
N ASP A 47 15.42 -8.38 -1.43
CA ASP A 47 16.59 -9.05 -2.05
C ASP A 47 16.36 -10.55 -2.30
N TYR A 48 15.56 -11.19 -1.44
CA TYR A 48 15.29 -12.64 -1.50
C TYR A 48 13.90 -12.98 -2.06
N LEU A 49 13.12 -11.99 -2.52
CA LEU A 49 11.73 -12.23 -2.95
C LEU A 49 11.62 -13.22 -4.11
N GLU A 50 12.52 -13.16 -5.08
CA GLU A 50 12.49 -14.05 -6.25
C GLU A 50 12.72 -15.49 -5.83
N GLU A 51 13.71 -15.73 -4.96
CA GLU A 51 14.03 -17.05 -4.43
C GLU A 51 12.88 -17.60 -3.56
N ASP A 52 12.41 -16.81 -2.59
CA ASP A 52 11.37 -17.22 -1.66
C ASP A 52 10.02 -17.46 -2.36
N LEU A 53 9.68 -16.62 -3.35
CA LEU A 53 8.46 -16.81 -4.13
C LEU A 53 8.56 -18.03 -5.06
N ALA A 54 9.73 -18.28 -5.67
CA ALA A 54 9.94 -19.49 -6.47
C ALA A 54 9.81 -20.77 -5.63
N GLU A 55 10.26 -20.74 -4.37
CA GLU A 55 10.09 -21.84 -3.40
C GLU A 55 8.62 -21.97 -2.96
N ALA A 56 7.89 -20.85 -2.82
CA ALA A 56 6.49 -20.86 -2.41
C ALA A 56 5.55 -21.40 -3.50
N VAL A 57 5.75 -21.03 -4.77
CA VAL A 57 4.84 -21.36 -5.88
C VAL A 57 4.42 -22.84 -5.90
N PRO A 58 5.31 -23.84 -5.79
CA PRO A 58 4.90 -25.26 -5.81
C PRO A 58 4.13 -25.70 -4.56
N GLN A 59 4.08 -24.91 -3.49
CA GLN A 59 3.41 -25.22 -2.23
C GLN A 59 1.95 -24.74 -2.20
N TYR A 60 1.53 -23.95 -3.18
CA TYR A 60 0.18 -23.37 -3.27
C TYR A 60 -0.53 -23.84 -4.53
N ALA A 61 -1.85 -23.99 -4.45
CA ALA A 61 -2.66 -24.41 -5.59
C ALA A 61 -2.69 -23.36 -6.70
N ARG A 62 -2.65 -22.07 -6.32
CA ARG A 62 -2.67 -20.91 -7.23
C ARG A 62 -1.68 -19.87 -6.76
N ALA A 63 -1.05 -19.17 -7.70
CA ALA A 63 -0.12 -18.09 -7.36
C ALA A 63 -0.80 -16.94 -6.56
N VAL A 64 -2.10 -16.71 -6.79
CA VAL A 64 -2.86 -15.71 -6.02
C VAL A 64 -2.97 -16.09 -4.54
N ASP A 65 -2.98 -17.37 -4.18
CA ASP A 65 -3.08 -17.82 -2.79
C ASP A 65 -1.84 -17.43 -1.96
N ILE A 66 -0.68 -17.24 -2.61
CA ILE A 66 0.53 -16.69 -1.97
C ILE A 66 0.32 -15.23 -1.58
N ILE A 67 -0.39 -14.47 -2.42
CA ILE A 67 -0.72 -13.08 -2.13
C ILE A 67 -1.72 -13.02 -0.97
N GLU A 68 -2.82 -13.77 -1.06
CA GLU A 68 -3.90 -13.77 -0.05
C GLU A 68 -3.48 -14.39 1.28
N GLY A 69 -2.50 -15.27 1.27
CA GLY A 69 -1.93 -15.92 2.45
C GLY A 69 -0.74 -15.16 3.07
N PRO A 70 0.50 -15.65 2.86
CA PRO A 70 1.67 -15.14 3.57
C PRO A 70 1.96 -13.66 3.34
N LEU A 71 1.74 -13.15 2.11
CA LEU A 71 2.00 -11.74 1.81
C LEU A 71 0.97 -10.83 2.51
N MET A 72 -0.32 -11.16 2.47
CA MET A 72 -1.35 -10.40 3.18
C MET A 72 -1.22 -10.49 4.70
N ASN A 73 -0.82 -11.64 5.23
CA ASN A 73 -0.52 -11.78 6.66
C ASN A 73 0.61 -10.83 7.09
N GLY A 74 1.62 -10.64 6.23
CA GLY A 74 2.66 -9.64 6.42
C GLY A 74 2.12 -8.21 6.42
N MET A 75 1.27 -7.86 5.46
CA MET A 75 0.65 -6.53 5.36
C MET A 75 -0.28 -6.23 6.52
N ASN A 76 -1.09 -7.19 6.96
CA ASN A 76 -1.95 -7.05 8.14
C ASN A 76 -1.13 -6.74 9.39
N HIS A 77 -0.02 -7.45 9.58
CA HIS A 77 0.88 -7.18 10.70
C HIS A 77 1.54 -5.79 10.62
N VAL A 78 1.91 -5.34 9.43
CA VAL A 78 2.38 -3.95 9.21
C VAL A 78 1.29 -2.95 9.58
N GLY A 79 0.03 -3.21 9.22
CA GLY A 79 -1.12 -2.38 9.60
C GLY A 79 -1.30 -2.28 11.12
N GLU A 80 -1.19 -3.39 11.84
CA GLU A 80 -1.22 -3.43 13.31
C GLU A 80 -0.07 -2.63 13.94
N LEU A 81 1.16 -2.80 13.44
CA LEU A 81 2.33 -2.07 13.92
C LEU A 81 2.20 -0.57 13.68
N PHE A 82 1.67 -0.17 12.53
CA PHE A 82 1.42 1.22 12.20
C PHE A 82 0.30 1.80 13.07
N GLY A 83 -0.83 1.10 13.20
CA GLY A 83 -1.97 1.52 14.03
C GLY A 83 -1.64 1.65 15.52
N THR A 84 -0.68 0.87 16.02
CA THR A 84 -0.18 0.94 17.41
C THR A 84 1.01 1.89 17.59
N GLY A 85 1.43 2.62 16.55
CA GLY A 85 2.56 3.56 16.60
C GLY A 85 3.95 2.89 16.70
N LYS A 86 4.05 1.58 16.49
CA LYS A 86 5.31 0.83 16.49
C LYS A 86 6.03 0.84 15.14
N MET A 87 5.36 1.28 14.11
CA MET A 87 5.90 1.46 12.76
C MET A 87 5.55 2.85 12.23
N PHE A 88 6.45 3.49 11.51
CA PHE A 88 6.28 4.83 10.96
C PHE A 88 6.02 4.79 9.46
N LEU A 89 5.43 5.85 8.93
CA LEU A 89 5.03 5.97 7.53
C LEU A 89 6.13 5.58 6.51
N PRO A 90 7.40 6.00 6.64
CA PRO A 90 8.45 5.58 5.71
C PRO A 90 8.67 4.06 5.65
N GLN A 91 8.46 3.37 6.78
CA GLN A 91 8.56 1.91 6.85
C GLN A 91 7.38 1.24 6.13
N VAL A 92 6.16 1.77 6.30
CA VAL A 92 4.97 1.30 5.58
C VAL A 92 5.14 1.47 4.07
N VAL A 93 5.68 2.62 3.62
CA VAL A 93 5.98 2.84 2.19
C VAL A 93 7.00 1.82 1.67
N LYS A 94 8.03 1.53 2.46
CA LYS A 94 9.04 0.53 2.10
C LYS A 94 8.41 -0.86 1.96
N THR A 95 7.55 -1.25 2.91
CA THR A 95 6.79 -2.50 2.87
C THR A 95 5.88 -2.57 1.66
N ALA A 96 5.13 -1.52 1.35
CA ALA A 96 4.25 -1.46 0.18
C ALA A 96 5.03 -1.63 -1.14
N ARG A 97 6.23 -1.07 -1.25
CA ARG A 97 7.12 -1.30 -2.41
C ARG A 97 7.57 -2.76 -2.51
N THR A 98 7.88 -3.38 -1.37
CA THR A 98 8.25 -4.80 -1.31
C THR A 98 7.08 -5.68 -1.75
N MET A 99 5.87 -5.39 -1.26
CA MET A 99 4.64 -6.06 -1.69
C MET A 99 4.41 -5.92 -3.20
N LYS A 100 4.52 -4.69 -3.72
CA LYS A 100 4.37 -4.43 -5.16
C LYS A 100 5.37 -5.24 -6.00
N LYS A 101 6.62 -5.37 -5.53
CA LYS A 101 7.63 -6.20 -6.21
C LYS A 101 7.25 -7.68 -6.17
N ALA A 102 6.78 -8.19 -5.02
CA ALA A 102 6.33 -9.57 -4.89
C ALA A 102 5.15 -9.88 -5.83
N VAL A 103 4.14 -9.00 -5.88
CA VAL A 103 3.01 -9.13 -6.80
C VAL A 103 3.47 -9.11 -8.26
N ALA A 104 4.39 -8.22 -8.63
CA ALA A 104 4.92 -8.16 -9.99
C ALA A 104 5.65 -9.45 -10.41
N ILE A 105 6.34 -10.13 -9.48
CA ILE A 105 6.97 -11.43 -9.74
C ILE A 105 5.93 -12.52 -9.97
N LEU A 106 4.84 -12.53 -9.20
CA LEU A 106 3.76 -13.51 -9.32
C LEU A 106 2.80 -13.23 -10.47
N GLN A 107 2.74 -12.01 -10.97
CA GLN A 107 1.80 -11.56 -11.99
C GLN A 107 1.76 -12.46 -13.25
N PRO A 108 2.89 -12.85 -13.85
CA PRO A 108 2.87 -13.74 -15.02
C PRO A 108 2.25 -15.10 -14.73
N LEU A 109 2.44 -15.64 -13.52
CA LEU A 109 1.85 -16.91 -13.10
C LEU A 109 0.34 -16.77 -12.90
N ILE A 110 -0.08 -15.70 -12.23
CA ILE A 110 -1.50 -15.38 -12.03
C ILE A 110 -2.21 -15.20 -13.38
N GLU A 111 -1.56 -14.54 -14.34
CA GLU A 111 -2.12 -14.35 -15.68
C GLU A 111 -2.20 -15.68 -16.46
N ALA A 112 -1.23 -16.55 -16.31
CA ALA A 112 -1.24 -17.88 -16.91
C ALA A 112 -2.30 -18.82 -16.30
N GLU A 113 -2.62 -18.64 -15.01
CA GLU A 113 -3.65 -19.38 -14.29
C GLU A 113 -5.08 -18.84 -14.55
N LYS A 114 -5.20 -17.64 -15.13
CA LYS A 114 -6.50 -17.07 -15.48
C LYS A 114 -7.19 -17.91 -16.56
N THR A 115 -7.98 -18.88 -16.15
CA THR A 115 -9.16 -19.28 -16.90
C THR A 115 -10.18 -18.15 -16.77
N GLU A 116 -10.88 -17.81 -17.85
CA GLU A 116 -11.89 -16.73 -17.95
C GLU A 116 -12.71 -16.62 -16.66
N GLY A 117 -12.55 -15.52 -15.90
CA GLY A 117 -13.40 -15.24 -14.76
C GLY A 117 -12.75 -14.76 -13.45
N THR A 118 -11.43 -14.63 -13.33
CA THR A 118 -10.85 -13.96 -12.14
C THR A 118 -10.95 -12.44 -12.30
N SER A 119 -12.08 -11.90 -11.82
CA SER A 119 -12.31 -10.45 -11.72
C SER A 119 -11.39 -9.84 -10.66
N SER A 120 -11.03 -8.56 -10.83
CA SER A 120 -10.44 -7.75 -9.76
C SER A 120 -11.33 -7.79 -8.52
N ALA A 121 -10.77 -7.55 -7.33
CA ALA A 121 -11.56 -7.45 -6.08
C ALA A 121 -12.58 -6.28 -6.12
N GLY A 122 -12.42 -5.38 -7.09
CA GLY A 122 -13.26 -4.22 -7.36
C GLY A 122 -12.46 -3.07 -7.95
N LYS A 123 -13.16 -2.05 -8.44
CA LYS A 123 -12.55 -0.83 -8.99
C LYS A 123 -12.79 0.33 -8.04
N VAL A 124 -11.73 1.01 -7.63
CA VAL A 124 -11.78 2.10 -6.66
C VAL A 124 -11.23 3.39 -7.28
N LEU A 125 -12.02 4.45 -7.22
CA LEU A 125 -11.57 5.78 -7.60
C LEU A 125 -10.97 6.50 -6.40
N LEU A 126 -9.79 7.08 -6.56
CA LEU A 126 -9.12 7.88 -5.54
C LEU A 126 -8.90 9.31 -6.04
N ALA A 127 -9.17 10.28 -5.18
CA ALA A 127 -8.93 11.69 -5.47
C ALA A 127 -8.57 12.48 -4.23
N THR A 128 -7.66 13.45 -4.35
CA THR A 128 -7.53 14.54 -3.38
C THR A 128 -8.47 15.65 -3.79
N VAL A 129 -9.35 16.05 -2.87
CA VAL A 129 -10.44 16.99 -3.17
C VAL A 129 -9.94 18.37 -3.60
N LYS A 130 -10.82 19.15 -4.21
CA LYS A 130 -10.57 20.51 -4.67
C LYS A 130 -9.96 21.37 -3.56
N GLY A 131 -8.96 22.16 -3.92
CA GLY A 131 -8.26 23.07 -2.99
C GLY A 131 -7.17 22.39 -2.15
N ASP A 132 -7.00 21.07 -2.25
CA ASP A 132 -5.98 20.32 -1.52
C ASP A 132 -4.98 19.65 -2.46
N VAL A 133 -3.69 19.68 -2.09
CA VAL A 133 -2.57 19.12 -2.87
C VAL A 133 -1.84 17.99 -2.13
N HIS A 134 -2.31 17.66 -0.92
CA HIS A 134 -1.64 16.67 -0.08
C HIS A 134 -2.08 15.26 -0.48
N ASP A 135 -1.26 14.59 -1.28
CA ASP A 135 -1.58 13.29 -1.89
C ASP A 135 -0.75 12.10 -1.36
N ILE A 136 0.21 12.34 -0.47
CA ILE A 136 1.09 11.27 0.04
C ILE A 136 0.25 10.13 0.65
N GLY A 137 -0.72 10.44 1.50
CA GLY A 137 -1.60 9.44 2.12
C GLY A 137 -2.42 8.68 1.07
N LYS A 138 -3.02 9.39 0.12
CA LYS A 138 -3.78 8.82 -1.00
C LYS A 138 -2.92 7.85 -1.82
N ASN A 139 -1.70 8.26 -2.16
CA ASN A 139 -0.80 7.45 -2.98
C ASN A 139 -0.37 6.16 -2.25
N ILE A 140 -0.22 6.21 -0.92
CA ILE A 140 0.06 5.01 -0.11
C ILE A 140 -1.14 4.06 -0.14
N VAL A 141 -2.35 4.58 0.09
CA VAL A 141 -3.58 3.80 0.03
C VAL A 141 -3.76 3.19 -1.36
N SER A 142 -3.52 3.96 -2.42
CA SER A 142 -3.54 3.49 -3.81
C SER A 142 -2.64 2.26 -4.01
N VAL A 143 -1.38 2.34 -3.57
CA VAL A 143 -0.43 1.22 -3.69
C VAL A 143 -0.91 0.00 -2.89
N VAL A 144 -1.36 0.19 -1.65
CA VAL A 144 -1.84 -0.90 -0.80
C VAL A 144 -3.07 -1.58 -1.41
N MET A 145 -4.04 -0.82 -1.90
CA MET A 145 -5.24 -1.37 -2.54
C MET A 145 -4.91 -2.09 -3.85
N ALA A 146 -4.03 -1.53 -4.68
CA ALA A 146 -3.58 -2.19 -5.91
C ALA A 146 -2.87 -3.52 -5.60
N CYS A 147 -2.10 -3.60 -4.50
CA CYS A 147 -1.49 -4.84 -4.03
C CYS A 147 -2.53 -5.87 -3.54
N ASN A 148 -3.74 -5.42 -3.21
CA ASN A 148 -4.87 -6.25 -2.82
C ASN A 148 -5.84 -6.54 -3.98
N ASN A 149 -5.33 -6.51 -5.21
CA ASN A 149 -6.07 -6.84 -6.43
C ASN A 149 -7.25 -5.90 -6.74
N TYR A 150 -7.24 -4.65 -6.21
CA TYR A 150 -8.16 -3.61 -6.66
C TYR A 150 -7.62 -2.88 -7.89
N GLU A 151 -8.50 -2.59 -8.83
CA GLU A 151 -8.20 -1.68 -9.93
C GLU A 151 -8.34 -0.25 -9.43
N ILE A 152 -7.30 0.58 -9.60
CA ILE A 152 -7.27 1.95 -9.08
C ILE A 152 -7.39 2.96 -10.21
N VAL A 153 -8.37 3.85 -10.08
CA VAL A 153 -8.55 5.05 -10.91
C VAL A 153 -8.14 6.24 -10.07
N ASP A 154 -6.91 6.71 -10.22
CA ASP A 154 -6.39 7.87 -9.47
C ASP A 154 -6.55 9.17 -10.29
N LEU A 155 -7.34 10.10 -9.77
CA LEU A 155 -7.58 11.41 -10.39
C LEU A 155 -6.56 12.48 -10.00
N GLY A 156 -5.64 12.17 -9.09
CA GLY A 156 -4.64 13.12 -8.62
C GLY A 156 -5.14 14.07 -7.53
N VAL A 157 -4.77 15.33 -7.63
CA VAL A 157 -5.01 16.37 -6.62
C VAL A 157 -5.91 17.48 -7.13
N MET A 158 -6.49 18.28 -6.22
CA MET A 158 -7.35 19.44 -6.54
C MET A 158 -8.55 19.09 -7.43
N VAL A 159 -9.12 17.89 -7.26
CA VAL A 159 -10.17 17.38 -8.15
C VAL A 159 -11.53 17.92 -7.76
N PRO A 160 -12.25 18.62 -8.66
CA PRO A 160 -13.60 19.09 -8.41
C PRO A 160 -14.61 17.96 -8.23
N ALA A 161 -15.67 18.19 -7.45
CA ALA A 161 -16.71 17.20 -7.17
C ALA A 161 -17.37 16.65 -8.46
N GLU A 162 -17.64 17.51 -9.42
CA GLU A 162 -18.26 17.14 -10.69
C GLU A 162 -17.38 16.17 -11.50
N ALA A 163 -16.06 16.39 -11.50
CA ALA A 163 -15.11 15.51 -12.18
C ALA A 163 -15.03 14.13 -11.50
N ILE A 164 -15.09 14.09 -10.17
CA ILE A 164 -15.13 12.84 -9.39
C ILE A 164 -16.38 12.04 -9.75
N VAL A 165 -17.55 12.68 -9.72
CA VAL A 165 -18.85 12.05 -10.03
C VAL A 165 -18.88 11.55 -11.48
N GLN A 166 -18.48 12.40 -12.43
CA GLN A 166 -18.45 12.03 -13.84
C GLN A 166 -17.55 10.81 -14.07
N LYS A 167 -16.34 10.84 -13.52
CA LYS A 167 -15.40 9.73 -13.72
C LYS A 167 -15.84 8.45 -13.02
N ALA A 168 -16.49 8.55 -11.87
CA ALA A 168 -17.08 7.40 -11.19
C ALA A 168 -18.18 6.70 -12.03
N LEU A 169 -19.01 7.48 -12.73
CA LEU A 169 -20.02 6.96 -13.65
C LEU A 169 -19.40 6.32 -14.89
N GLU A 170 -18.42 7.00 -15.50
CA GLU A 170 -17.73 6.50 -16.70
C GLU A 170 -17.02 5.17 -16.44
N GLU A 171 -16.27 5.08 -15.35
CA GLU A 171 -15.47 3.90 -14.99
C GLU A 171 -16.28 2.81 -14.27
N LYS A 172 -17.52 3.11 -13.85
CA LYS A 172 -18.38 2.19 -13.09
C LYS A 172 -17.67 1.64 -11.86
N VAL A 173 -17.13 2.54 -11.04
CA VAL A 173 -16.34 2.16 -9.86
C VAL A 173 -17.21 1.59 -8.75
N ASP A 174 -16.64 0.69 -7.96
CA ASP A 174 -17.32 0.03 -6.84
C ASP A 174 -17.22 0.86 -5.55
N ALA A 175 -16.22 1.74 -5.44
CA ALA A 175 -16.05 2.64 -4.30
C ALA A 175 -15.27 3.90 -4.70
N ILE A 176 -15.41 4.95 -3.89
CA ILE A 176 -14.66 6.20 -4.03
C ILE A 176 -13.91 6.47 -2.73
N GLY A 177 -12.63 6.83 -2.83
CA GLY A 177 -11.81 7.29 -1.71
C GLY A 177 -11.40 8.75 -1.91
N LEU A 178 -11.77 9.60 -0.95
CA LEU A 178 -11.40 11.01 -0.92
C LEU A 178 -10.28 11.26 0.08
N SER A 179 -9.31 12.06 -0.32
CA SER A 179 -8.21 12.50 0.53
C SER A 179 -8.24 14.01 0.71
N GLY A 180 -7.88 14.45 1.92
CA GLY A 180 -7.70 15.86 2.24
C GLY A 180 -7.00 16.02 3.58
N LEU A 181 -6.15 17.04 3.70
CA LEU A 181 -5.35 17.30 4.90
C LEU A 181 -5.77 18.57 5.64
N ILE A 182 -6.29 19.55 4.92
CA ILE A 182 -6.65 20.86 5.48
C ILE A 182 -8.14 20.93 5.83
N THR A 183 -8.50 21.80 6.78
CA THR A 183 -9.89 21.90 7.25
C THR A 183 -10.92 22.14 6.13
N PRO A 184 -10.67 22.99 5.13
CA PRO A 184 -11.62 23.19 4.01
C PRO A 184 -11.88 21.92 3.19
N SER A 185 -10.98 20.93 3.23
CA SER A 185 -11.16 19.67 2.49
C SER A 185 -12.37 18.87 2.96
N LEU A 186 -12.78 19.01 4.24
CA LEU A 186 -14.00 18.35 4.75
C LEU A 186 -15.26 18.88 4.08
N GLU A 187 -15.35 20.20 3.84
CA GLU A 187 -16.48 20.80 3.15
C GLU A 187 -16.57 20.30 1.70
N GLU A 188 -15.43 20.18 1.03
CA GLU A 188 -15.37 19.61 -0.32
C GLU A 188 -15.72 18.11 -0.35
N MET A 189 -15.37 17.33 0.68
CA MET A 189 -15.79 15.92 0.79
C MET A 189 -17.31 15.82 0.96
N VAL A 190 -17.91 16.69 1.76
CA VAL A 190 -19.38 16.81 1.92
C VAL A 190 -20.01 17.19 0.58
N HIS A 191 -19.43 18.14 -0.14
CA HIS A 191 -19.90 18.53 -1.47
C HIS A 191 -19.90 17.35 -2.44
N VAL A 192 -18.81 16.58 -2.50
CA VAL A 192 -18.75 15.35 -3.32
C VAL A 192 -19.88 14.37 -2.94
N ALA A 193 -20.12 14.15 -1.63
CA ALA A 193 -21.18 13.25 -1.18
C ALA A 193 -22.58 13.73 -1.64
N ILE A 194 -22.83 15.04 -1.62
CA ILE A 194 -24.08 15.64 -2.13
C ILE A 194 -24.22 15.41 -3.64
N GLU A 195 -23.16 15.65 -4.41
CA GLU A 195 -23.19 15.49 -5.86
C GLU A 195 -23.34 14.01 -6.27
N LEU A 196 -22.72 13.05 -5.56
CA LEU A 196 -22.95 11.61 -5.74
C LEU A 196 -24.41 11.24 -5.51
N LYS A 197 -25.02 11.75 -4.44
CA LYS A 197 -26.43 11.53 -4.14
C LYS A 197 -27.35 12.11 -5.22
N LYS A 198 -27.07 13.31 -5.74
CA LYS A 198 -27.81 13.92 -6.85
C LYS A 198 -27.71 13.11 -8.13
N ALA A 199 -26.54 12.52 -8.38
CA ALA A 199 -26.30 11.65 -9.53
C ALA A 199 -26.91 10.24 -9.38
N GLY A 200 -27.53 9.93 -8.24
CA GLY A 200 -28.12 8.60 -7.96
C GLY A 200 -27.06 7.51 -7.72
N LEU A 201 -25.82 7.86 -7.44
CA LEU A 201 -24.76 6.90 -7.12
C LEU A 201 -24.84 6.49 -5.65
N HIS A 202 -25.04 5.18 -5.41
CA HIS A 202 -25.15 4.56 -4.10
C HIS A 202 -23.97 3.60 -3.86
N ILE A 203 -22.75 4.10 -3.99
CA ILE A 203 -21.52 3.34 -3.77
C ILE A 203 -20.81 3.81 -2.49
N PRO A 204 -19.99 2.97 -1.84
CA PRO A 204 -19.22 3.34 -0.67
C PRO A 204 -18.34 4.57 -0.94
N LEU A 205 -18.41 5.55 -0.03
CA LEU A 205 -17.55 6.72 -0.02
C LEU A 205 -16.64 6.65 1.20
N LEU A 206 -15.36 6.49 0.98
CA LEU A 206 -14.31 6.48 1.99
C LEU A 206 -13.70 7.88 2.07
N ILE A 207 -13.46 8.37 3.27
CA ILE A 207 -12.77 9.64 3.50
C ILE A 207 -11.53 9.42 4.33
N GLY A 208 -10.43 10.07 3.98
CA GLY A 208 -9.14 9.93 4.63
C GLY A 208 -8.38 11.26 4.72
N GLY A 209 -7.52 11.35 5.73
CA GLY A 209 -6.68 12.49 5.99
C GLY A 209 -6.73 12.94 7.45
N ALA A 210 -5.82 13.83 7.85
CA ALA A 210 -5.69 14.24 9.26
C ALA A 210 -6.94 14.93 9.82
N THR A 211 -7.78 15.51 8.96
CA THR A 211 -9.01 16.22 9.34
C THR A 211 -10.22 15.29 9.52
N THR A 212 -10.10 14.00 9.19
CA THR A 212 -11.22 13.04 9.21
C THR A 212 -11.28 12.20 10.48
N SER A 213 -10.52 12.55 11.53
CA SER A 213 -10.59 11.86 12.82
C SER A 213 -11.94 12.07 13.50
N LYS A 214 -12.45 11.03 14.17
CA LYS A 214 -13.56 11.22 15.11
C LYS A 214 -13.04 12.04 16.29
N LEU A 215 -13.62 13.21 16.50
CA LEU A 215 -13.54 13.94 17.76
C LEU A 215 -14.58 13.39 18.70
#